data_0740154644fe13cce610e6b8445022ab
#
_entry.id   0740154644fe13cce610e6b8445022ab
#
_cell.length_a   1.000
_cell.length_b   1.000
_cell.length_c   1.000
_cell.angle_alpha   90.00
_cell.angle_beta   90.00
_cell.angle_gamma   90.00
#
_symmetry.space_group_name_H-M   'P 1'
#
loop_
_entity.id
_entity.type
_entity.pdbx_description
1 polymer ?
#
loop_
_entity_poly.entity_id
_entity_poly.type
_entity_poly.pdbx_seq_one_letter_code
_entity_poly.pdbx_strand_id
1 'polypeptide(L)'
;MNLSAWKALWPLLLAAVLAALVWRYGAVQWQSGYAQAKAEGDSALAGLRLQHSREETERAEAAMVQNSQATQTLQREQQRANDLAAELASQQRHNRQTTDRLSGEIARVNDLYREALDAPAKPLPACVFTVGWVHIYDQASGAALPDPADSSGTAAPPNAASAAAQLDSGLSQRELLAHHIQYAEQCRNTTRQLELLIDQVTGKP
;
A
#
# COMPACT_ATOMS: atom_id res chain seq x y z
N MET A 1 -3.47 99.56 53.99
CA MET A 1 -3.52 98.43 53.03
C MET A 1 -3.27 99.02 51.65
N ASN A 2 -2.10 98.62 51.04
CA ASN A 2 -1.66 99.19 49.76
C ASN A 2 -2.50 98.78 48.60
N LEU A 3 -3.41 99.60 48.08
CA LEU A 3 -4.21 99.33 46.86
C LEU A 3 -3.34 99.09 45.59
N SER A 4 -2.09 99.48 45.59
CA SER A 4 -1.15 99.28 44.48
C SER A 4 -0.67 97.79 44.36
N ALA A 5 -0.51 97.12 45.49
CA ALA A 5 -0.12 95.67 45.47
C ALA A 5 -1.25 94.78 44.96
N TRP A 6 -2.50 95.12 45.17
CA TRP A 6 -3.63 94.36 44.65
C TRP A 6 -3.78 94.45 43.12
N LYS A 7 -3.46 95.56 42.51
CA LYS A 7 -3.48 95.77 41.06
C LYS A 7 -2.41 94.94 40.35
N ALA A 8 -1.31 94.66 41.02
CA ALA A 8 -0.25 93.82 40.47
C ALA A 8 -0.52 92.27 40.62
N LEU A 9 -1.29 91.92 41.69
CA LEU A 9 -1.63 90.48 41.91
C LEU A 9 -2.79 89.97 41.04
N TRP A 10 -3.70 90.91 40.60
CA TRP A 10 -4.87 90.51 39.79
C TRP A 10 -4.53 89.82 38.46
N PRO A 11 -3.59 90.34 37.63
CA PRO A 11 -3.24 89.64 36.38
C PRO A 11 -2.56 88.29 36.61
N LEU A 12 -1.82 88.14 37.71
CA LEU A 12 -1.20 86.83 38.04
C LEU A 12 -2.27 85.81 38.46
N LEU A 13 -3.28 86.19 39.20
CA LEU A 13 -4.41 85.37 39.54
C LEU A 13 -5.21 84.97 38.29
N LEU A 14 -5.41 85.87 37.37
CA LEU A 14 -6.12 85.59 36.12
C LEU A 14 -5.33 84.66 35.25
N ALA A 15 -4.00 84.82 35.14
CA ALA A 15 -3.10 83.92 34.42
C ALA A 15 -3.09 82.51 35.04
N ALA A 16 -3.06 82.44 36.39
CA ALA A 16 -3.13 81.14 37.09
C ALA A 16 -4.46 80.39 36.86
N VAL A 17 -5.59 81.07 36.86
CA VAL A 17 -6.91 80.53 36.57
C VAL A 17 -6.98 80.05 35.12
N LEU A 18 -6.49 80.83 34.15
CA LEU A 18 -6.46 80.46 32.76
C LEU A 18 -5.55 79.25 32.53
N ALA A 19 -4.37 79.17 33.15
CA ALA A 19 -3.48 78.05 33.10
C ALA A 19 -4.12 76.76 33.69
N ALA A 20 -4.83 76.90 34.81
CA ALA A 20 -5.57 75.79 35.42
C ALA A 20 -6.72 75.27 34.52
N LEU A 21 -7.45 76.19 33.85
CA LEU A 21 -8.51 75.81 32.90
C LEU A 21 -7.96 75.11 31.67
N VAL A 22 -6.87 75.59 31.09
CA VAL A 22 -6.22 74.94 29.96
C VAL A 22 -5.68 73.56 30.34
N TRP A 23 -5.03 73.46 31.50
CA TRP A 23 -4.55 72.13 32.01
C TRP A 23 -5.68 71.20 32.25
N ARG A 24 -6.75 71.60 32.88
CA ARG A 24 -7.94 70.79 33.14
C ARG A 24 -8.62 70.33 31.82
N TYR A 25 -8.74 71.23 30.86
CA TYR A 25 -9.29 70.97 29.55
C TYR A 25 -8.41 69.90 28.81
N GLY A 26 -7.10 70.10 28.83
CA GLY A 26 -6.16 69.12 28.25
C GLY A 26 -6.24 67.76 28.92
N ALA A 27 -6.35 67.69 30.26
CA ALA A 27 -6.47 66.44 30.97
C ALA A 27 -7.77 65.66 30.63
N VAL A 28 -8.90 66.42 30.51
CA VAL A 28 -10.18 65.77 30.10
C VAL A 28 -10.13 65.29 28.67
N GLN A 29 -9.58 66.06 27.75
CA GLN A 29 -9.41 65.64 26.35
C GLN A 29 -8.46 64.40 26.22
N TRP A 30 -7.37 64.43 26.99
CA TRP A 30 -6.44 63.24 26.98
C TRP A 30 -7.09 62.02 27.54
N GLN A 31 -7.85 62.10 28.64
CA GLN A 31 -8.59 60.99 29.22
C GLN A 31 -9.65 60.43 28.24
N SER A 32 -10.42 61.33 27.60
CA SER A 32 -11.43 60.92 26.63
C SER A 32 -10.80 60.23 25.40
N GLY A 33 -9.70 60.80 24.87
CA GLY A 33 -8.97 60.18 23.74
C GLY A 33 -8.37 58.84 24.10
N TYR A 34 -7.78 58.70 25.30
CA TYR A 34 -7.27 57.44 25.80
C TYR A 34 -8.37 56.35 25.99
N ALA A 35 -9.51 56.75 26.58
CA ALA A 35 -10.64 55.86 26.77
C ALA A 35 -11.22 55.35 25.43
N GLN A 36 -11.32 56.25 24.45
CA GLN A 36 -11.78 55.91 23.11
C GLN A 36 -10.80 54.98 22.40
N ALA A 37 -9.50 55.29 22.37
CA ALA A 37 -8.48 54.44 21.76
C ALA A 37 -8.41 53.05 22.42
N LYS A 38 -8.56 53.01 23.75
CA LYS A 38 -8.64 51.73 24.48
C LYS A 38 -9.87 50.95 24.10
N ALA A 39 -11.05 51.54 24.04
CA ALA A 39 -12.29 50.90 23.65
C ALA A 39 -12.22 50.36 22.19
N GLU A 40 -11.64 51.13 21.26
CA GLU A 40 -11.41 50.70 19.89
C GLU A 40 -10.41 49.55 19.84
N GLY A 41 -9.32 49.62 20.60
CA GLY A 41 -8.34 48.53 20.71
C GLY A 41 -8.93 47.24 21.30
N ASP A 42 -9.68 47.36 22.37
CA ASP A 42 -10.36 46.18 23.02
C ASP A 42 -11.39 45.55 22.07
N SER A 43 -12.15 46.37 21.32
CA SER A 43 -13.12 45.88 20.33
C SER A 43 -12.45 45.17 19.15
N ALA A 44 -11.33 45.73 18.66
CA ALA A 44 -10.53 45.11 17.60
C ALA A 44 -9.93 43.76 18.05
N LEU A 45 -9.39 43.71 19.28
CA LEU A 45 -8.88 42.46 19.86
C LEU A 45 -9.99 41.41 20.07
N ALA A 46 -11.17 41.83 20.52
CA ALA A 46 -12.32 40.95 20.65
C ALA A 46 -12.77 40.39 19.27
N GLY A 47 -12.79 41.22 18.24
CA GLY A 47 -13.08 40.86 16.87
C GLY A 47 -12.09 39.82 16.32
N LEU A 48 -10.78 40.06 16.49
CA LEU A 48 -9.73 39.15 16.09
C LEU A 48 -9.81 37.78 16.81
N ARG A 49 -10.08 37.81 18.13
CA ARG A 49 -10.25 36.55 18.90
C ARG A 49 -11.45 35.76 18.42
N LEU A 50 -12.56 36.41 18.12
CA LEU A 50 -13.75 35.75 17.60
C LEU A 50 -13.48 35.17 16.19
N GLN A 51 -12.79 35.91 15.34
CA GLN A 51 -12.40 35.44 14.02
C GLN A 51 -11.47 34.21 14.12
N HIS A 52 -10.44 34.29 14.96
CA HIS A 52 -9.50 33.20 15.17
C HIS A 52 -10.20 31.94 15.71
N SER A 53 -11.10 32.09 16.70
CA SER A 53 -11.85 30.97 17.21
C SER A 53 -12.79 30.32 16.16
N ARG A 54 -13.37 31.11 15.27
CA ARG A 54 -14.16 30.58 14.14
C ARG A 54 -13.29 29.80 13.16
N GLU A 55 -12.14 30.37 12.78
CA GLU A 55 -11.19 29.68 11.91
C GLU A 55 -10.69 28.38 12.52
N GLU A 56 -10.43 28.34 13.83
CA GLU A 56 -10.03 27.12 14.53
C GLU A 56 -11.14 26.06 14.53
N THR A 57 -12.40 26.47 14.77
CA THR A 57 -13.53 25.52 14.70
C THR A 57 -13.74 25.00 13.29
N GLU A 58 -13.70 25.85 12.27
CA GLU A 58 -13.81 25.43 10.86
C GLU A 58 -12.69 24.47 10.46
N ARG A 59 -11.45 24.74 10.88
CA ARG A 59 -10.32 23.82 10.63
C ARG A 59 -10.49 22.48 11.36
N ALA A 60 -10.97 22.51 12.60
CA ALA A 60 -11.23 21.31 13.37
C ALA A 60 -12.35 20.45 12.74
N GLU A 61 -13.43 21.07 12.30
CA GLU A 61 -14.53 20.41 11.59
C GLU A 61 -14.06 19.80 10.25
N ALA A 62 -13.31 20.57 9.46
CA ALA A 62 -12.72 20.09 8.21
C ALA A 62 -11.78 18.89 8.44
N ALA A 63 -10.94 18.94 9.48
CA ALA A 63 -10.05 17.86 9.85
C ALA A 63 -10.82 16.61 10.31
N MET A 64 -11.93 16.76 11.04
CA MET A 64 -12.79 15.63 11.44
C MET A 64 -13.43 14.96 10.21
N VAL A 65 -13.96 15.74 9.27
CA VAL A 65 -14.54 15.23 8.02
C VAL A 65 -13.48 14.48 7.22
N GLN A 66 -12.30 15.07 7.05
CA GLN A 66 -11.19 14.45 6.32
C GLN A 66 -10.73 13.15 6.98
N ASN A 67 -10.60 13.13 8.31
CA ASN A 67 -10.25 11.92 9.06
C ASN A 67 -11.30 10.81 8.92
N SER A 68 -12.59 11.18 8.99
CA SER A 68 -13.68 10.21 8.81
C SER A 68 -13.69 9.59 7.41
N GLN A 69 -13.45 10.40 6.38
CA GLN A 69 -13.33 9.94 4.98
C GLN A 69 -12.11 9.03 4.79
N ALA A 70 -10.95 9.42 5.35
CA ALA A 70 -9.74 8.61 5.31
C ALA A 70 -9.95 7.25 6.01
N THR A 71 -10.59 7.24 7.17
CA THR A 71 -10.91 6.01 7.90
C THR A 71 -11.85 5.10 7.11
N GLN A 72 -12.91 5.66 6.50
CA GLN A 72 -13.82 4.89 5.65
C GLN A 72 -13.12 4.30 4.42
N THR A 73 -12.22 5.08 3.80
CA THR A 73 -11.44 4.60 2.65
C THR A 73 -10.53 3.45 3.07
N LEU A 74 -9.79 3.60 4.17
CA LEU A 74 -8.95 2.54 4.73
C LEU A 74 -9.75 1.26 5.04
N GLN A 75 -10.92 1.38 5.64
CA GLN A 75 -11.78 0.23 5.92
C GLN A 75 -12.24 -0.49 4.65
N ARG A 76 -12.64 0.27 3.61
CA ARG A 76 -13.02 -0.33 2.32
C ARG A 76 -11.85 -1.05 1.66
N GLU A 77 -10.67 -0.44 1.64
CA GLU A 77 -9.47 -1.08 1.09
C GLU A 77 -9.08 -2.33 1.88
N GLN A 78 -9.20 -2.31 3.19
CA GLN A 78 -8.92 -3.47 4.03
C GLN A 78 -9.94 -4.60 3.82
N GLN A 79 -11.22 -4.28 3.70
CA GLN A 79 -12.24 -5.26 3.34
C GLN A 79 -11.95 -5.88 1.98
N ARG A 80 -11.67 -5.06 0.96
CA ARG A 80 -11.32 -5.53 -0.38
C ARG A 80 -10.10 -6.45 -0.37
N ALA A 81 -9.03 -6.08 0.35
CA ALA A 81 -7.85 -6.92 0.49
C ALA A 81 -8.16 -8.26 1.16
N ASN A 82 -9.02 -8.27 2.19
CA ASN A 82 -9.46 -9.50 2.86
C ASN A 82 -10.30 -10.40 1.94
N ASP A 83 -11.19 -9.82 1.15
CA ASP A 83 -12.03 -10.56 0.20
C ASP A 83 -11.17 -11.21 -0.90
N LEU A 84 -10.21 -10.47 -1.46
CA LEU A 84 -9.25 -10.99 -2.44
C LEU A 84 -8.37 -12.11 -1.84
N ALA A 85 -7.91 -11.94 -0.59
CA ALA A 85 -7.15 -12.98 0.11
C ALA A 85 -7.97 -14.25 0.35
N ALA A 86 -9.25 -14.10 0.72
CA ALA A 86 -10.16 -15.23 0.92
C ALA A 86 -10.45 -15.96 -0.40
N GLU A 87 -10.64 -15.23 -1.49
CA GLU A 87 -10.83 -15.80 -2.83
C GLU A 87 -9.59 -16.54 -3.29
N LEU A 88 -8.38 -15.97 -3.15
CA LEU A 88 -7.13 -16.61 -3.47
C LEU A 88 -6.96 -17.93 -2.69
N ALA A 89 -7.20 -17.90 -1.38
CA ALA A 89 -7.11 -19.10 -0.54
C ALA A 89 -8.14 -20.17 -0.95
N SER A 90 -9.33 -19.76 -1.36
CA SER A 90 -10.36 -20.68 -1.89
C SER A 90 -9.90 -21.35 -3.19
N GLN A 91 -9.37 -20.56 -4.11
CA GLN A 91 -8.89 -21.06 -5.40
C GLN A 91 -7.68 -22.00 -5.25
N GLN A 92 -6.75 -21.68 -4.35
CA GLN A 92 -5.62 -22.55 -4.03
C GLN A 92 -6.08 -23.91 -3.48
N ARG A 93 -7.07 -23.91 -2.57
CA ARG A 93 -7.66 -25.17 -2.07
C ARG A 93 -8.30 -25.99 -3.20
N HIS A 94 -9.04 -25.34 -4.08
CA HIS A 94 -9.65 -26.02 -5.23
C HIS A 94 -8.59 -26.60 -6.18
N ASN A 95 -7.55 -25.84 -6.50
CA ASN A 95 -6.43 -26.31 -7.33
C ASN A 95 -5.73 -27.50 -6.67
N ARG A 96 -5.51 -27.45 -5.36
CA ARG A 96 -4.93 -28.57 -4.60
C ARG A 96 -5.79 -29.82 -4.65
N GLN A 97 -7.09 -29.70 -4.40
CA GLN A 97 -8.03 -30.83 -4.52
C GLN A 97 -8.01 -31.45 -5.92
N THR A 98 -7.92 -30.60 -6.95
CA THR A 98 -7.81 -31.05 -8.34
C THR A 98 -6.50 -31.83 -8.56
N THR A 99 -5.38 -31.31 -8.06
CA THR A 99 -4.07 -31.98 -8.13
C THR A 99 -4.07 -33.32 -7.40
N ASP A 100 -4.63 -33.38 -6.20
CA ASP A 100 -4.71 -34.61 -5.39
C ASP A 100 -5.58 -35.67 -6.11
N ARG A 101 -6.72 -35.26 -6.70
CA ARG A 101 -7.57 -36.13 -7.48
C ARG A 101 -6.83 -36.67 -8.72
N LEU A 102 -6.21 -35.79 -9.50
CA LEU A 102 -5.46 -36.20 -10.70
C LEU A 102 -4.28 -37.12 -10.37
N SER A 103 -3.56 -36.83 -9.28
CA SER A 103 -2.47 -37.67 -8.80
C SER A 103 -2.96 -39.06 -8.41
N GLY A 104 -4.15 -39.14 -7.80
CA GLY A 104 -4.79 -40.45 -7.50
C GLY A 104 -5.23 -41.22 -8.75
N GLU A 105 -5.57 -40.53 -9.83
CA GLU A 105 -5.98 -41.14 -11.09
C GLU A 105 -4.80 -41.70 -11.92
N ILE A 106 -3.58 -41.18 -11.75
CA ILE A 106 -2.38 -41.59 -12.48
C ILE A 106 -2.18 -43.12 -12.38
N ALA A 107 -2.34 -43.67 -11.18
CA ALA A 107 -2.17 -45.13 -10.95
C ALA A 107 -3.15 -46.00 -11.76
N ARG A 108 -4.32 -45.46 -12.10
CA ARG A 108 -5.34 -46.18 -12.86
C ARG A 108 -5.14 -46.08 -14.37
N VAL A 109 -4.55 -44.96 -14.85
CA VAL A 109 -4.48 -44.65 -16.29
C VAL A 109 -3.18 -45.17 -16.91
N ASN A 110 -2.09 -45.27 -16.15
CA ASN A 110 -0.76 -45.55 -16.72
C ASN A 110 -0.29 -47.01 -16.65
N ASP A 111 -1.08 -47.95 -16.14
CA ASP A 111 -0.62 -49.31 -16.02
C ASP A 111 -1.01 -50.20 -17.20
N LEU A 112 -2.11 -49.86 -17.88
CA LEU A 112 -2.65 -50.69 -18.96
C LEU A 112 -3.10 -49.82 -20.14
N TYR A 113 -2.91 -50.30 -21.37
CA TYR A 113 -3.47 -49.72 -22.58
C TYR A 113 -4.23 -50.74 -23.42
N ARG A 114 -5.07 -50.27 -24.33
CA ARG A 114 -5.79 -51.12 -25.31
C ARG A 114 -5.54 -50.56 -26.69
N GLU A 115 -5.30 -51.46 -27.66
CA GLU A 115 -5.09 -51.06 -29.05
C GLU A 115 -6.42 -50.70 -29.73
N ALA A 116 -7.54 -51.22 -29.25
CA ALA A 116 -8.91 -50.89 -29.66
C ALA A 116 -9.86 -51.08 -28.47
N LEU A 117 -11.10 -50.55 -28.54
CA LEU A 117 -12.07 -50.60 -27.45
C LEU A 117 -12.39 -52.00 -26.97
N ASP A 118 -12.41 -52.97 -27.89
CA ASP A 118 -12.69 -54.40 -27.67
C ASP A 118 -11.45 -55.26 -27.46
N ALA A 119 -10.25 -54.69 -27.63
CA ALA A 119 -8.99 -55.40 -27.44
C ALA A 119 -8.70 -55.67 -25.95
N PRO A 120 -8.02 -56.78 -25.62
CA PRO A 120 -7.59 -57.05 -24.25
C PRO A 120 -6.62 -55.97 -23.77
N ALA A 121 -6.71 -55.62 -22.47
CA ALA A 121 -5.78 -54.69 -21.86
C ALA A 121 -4.35 -55.31 -21.78
N LYS A 122 -3.36 -54.58 -22.20
CA LYS A 122 -1.94 -54.93 -22.18
C LYS A 122 -1.16 -53.96 -21.27
N PRO A 123 -0.05 -54.40 -20.68
CA PRO A 123 0.85 -53.49 -19.97
C PRO A 123 1.34 -52.40 -20.91
N LEU A 124 1.39 -51.14 -20.39
CA LEU A 124 1.94 -50.01 -21.14
C LEU A 124 3.44 -50.25 -21.40
N PRO A 125 3.91 -50.15 -22.67
CA PRO A 125 5.33 -50.24 -22.96
C PRO A 125 6.12 -49.14 -22.25
N ALA A 126 7.32 -49.45 -21.73
CA ALA A 126 8.18 -48.49 -21.09
C ALA A 126 8.63 -47.42 -22.09
N CYS A 127 8.38 -46.18 -21.75
CA CYS A 127 8.98 -45.03 -22.45
C CYS A 127 10.33 -44.69 -21.80
N VAL A 128 11.38 -44.59 -22.59
CA VAL A 128 12.71 -44.20 -22.11
C VAL A 128 12.92 -42.72 -22.35
N PHE A 129 13.08 -41.98 -21.27
CA PHE A 129 13.51 -40.59 -21.31
C PHE A 129 15.01 -40.54 -21.08
N THR A 130 15.74 -39.89 -21.98
CA THR A 130 17.19 -39.74 -21.80
C THR A 130 17.54 -38.58 -20.86
N VAL A 131 18.73 -38.65 -20.28
CA VAL A 131 19.25 -37.57 -19.40
C VAL A 131 19.23 -36.20 -20.12
N GLY A 132 19.60 -36.17 -21.41
CA GLY A 132 19.56 -34.94 -22.21
C GLY A 132 18.13 -34.42 -22.44
N TRP A 133 17.14 -35.32 -22.62
CA TRP A 133 15.77 -34.94 -22.75
C TRP A 133 15.24 -34.32 -21.43
N VAL A 134 15.54 -34.93 -20.29
CA VAL A 134 15.15 -34.43 -18.98
C VAL A 134 15.78 -33.07 -18.72
N HIS A 135 17.06 -32.91 -19.05
CA HIS A 135 17.74 -31.63 -18.91
C HIS A 135 17.06 -30.48 -19.70
N ILE A 136 16.65 -30.74 -20.95
CA ILE A 136 15.92 -29.74 -21.77
C ILE A 136 14.55 -29.48 -21.16
N TYR A 137 13.86 -30.51 -20.67
CA TYR A 137 12.55 -30.33 -20.03
C TYR A 137 12.65 -29.44 -18.77
N ASP A 138 13.63 -29.71 -17.93
CA ASP A 138 13.87 -28.94 -16.70
C ASP A 138 14.21 -27.48 -17.01
N GLN A 139 15.07 -27.24 -18.00
CA GLN A 139 15.36 -25.86 -18.45
C GLN A 139 14.11 -25.15 -18.98
N ALA A 140 13.29 -25.83 -19.78
CA ALA A 140 12.05 -25.29 -20.30
C ALA A 140 11.02 -24.99 -19.19
N SER A 141 11.07 -25.77 -18.09
CA SER A 141 10.24 -25.58 -16.91
C SER A 141 10.76 -24.48 -15.97
N GLY A 142 11.91 -23.86 -16.29
CA GLY A 142 12.52 -22.78 -15.50
C GLY A 142 13.37 -23.26 -14.32
N ALA A 143 13.73 -24.54 -14.28
CA ALA A 143 14.68 -25.05 -13.30
C ALA A 143 16.08 -24.51 -13.57
N ALA A 144 16.66 -23.82 -12.58
CA ALA A 144 18.08 -23.42 -12.62
C ALA A 144 18.95 -24.64 -12.28
N LEU A 145 19.23 -25.46 -13.27
CA LEU A 145 20.17 -26.58 -13.10
C LEU A 145 21.61 -26.04 -13.22
N PRO A 146 22.53 -26.46 -12.31
CA PRO A 146 23.94 -26.20 -12.53
C PRO A 146 24.38 -26.87 -13.83
N ASP A 147 25.14 -26.14 -14.65
CA ASP A 147 25.69 -26.69 -15.88
C ASP A 147 26.55 -27.93 -15.52
N PRO A 148 26.32 -29.09 -16.13
CA PRO A 148 27.11 -30.32 -15.83
C PRO A 148 28.62 -30.11 -16.04
N ALA A 149 29.03 -29.05 -16.73
CA ALA A 149 30.44 -28.64 -16.85
C ALA A 149 31.03 -28.04 -15.56
N ASP A 150 30.22 -27.49 -14.64
CA ASP A 150 30.71 -26.80 -13.44
C ASP A 150 31.03 -27.74 -12.25
N SER A 151 30.63 -29.02 -12.32
CA SER A 151 30.76 -29.94 -11.17
C SER A 151 32.11 -30.63 -11.06
N SER A 152 33.06 -30.48 -11.98
CA SER A 152 34.32 -31.23 -11.92
C SER A 152 35.58 -30.57 -12.46
N GLY A 153 35.64 -29.30 -12.72
CA GLY A 153 36.90 -28.60 -13.07
C GLY A 153 37.74 -29.18 -14.25
N THR A 154 37.26 -30.22 -14.87
CA THR A 154 37.90 -30.87 -16.05
C THR A 154 36.84 -30.97 -17.13
N ALA A 155 36.97 -30.19 -18.17
CA ALA A 155 36.08 -30.25 -19.32
C ALA A 155 36.09 -31.68 -19.89
N ALA A 156 34.96 -32.39 -19.73
CA ALA A 156 34.79 -33.68 -20.38
C ALA A 156 34.89 -33.49 -21.89
N PRO A 157 35.53 -34.45 -22.61
CA PRO A 157 35.60 -34.36 -24.08
C PRO A 157 34.18 -34.33 -24.65
N PRO A 158 33.89 -33.48 -25.68
CA PRO A 158 32.53 -33.27 -26.19
C PRO A 158 31.78 -34.52 -26.56
N ASN A 159 32.45 -35.60 -26.89
CA ASN A 159 31.85 -36.93 -27.17
C ASN A 159 31.33 -37.65 -25.93
N ALA A 160 31.96 -37.43 -24.77
CA ALA A 160 31.51 -38.07 -23.51
C ALA A 160 30.25 -37.38 -22.95
N ALA A 161 30.15 -36.04 -23.04
CA ALA A 161 28.96 -35.28 -22.67
C ALA A 161 27.75 -35.64 -23.56
N SER A 162 27.96 -35.83 -24.87
CA SER A 162 26.94 -36.30 -25.83
C SER A 162 26.48 -37.74 -25.54
N ALA A 163 27.38 -38.63 -25.18
CA ALA A 163 27.07 -40.01 -24.84
C ALA A 163 26.30 -40.10 -23.50
N ALA A 164 26.70 -39.29 -22.50
CA ALA A 164 26.00 -39.23 -21.23
C ALA A 164 24.55 -38.73 -21.36
N ALA A 165 24.33 -37.78 -22.27
CA ALA A 165 22.98 -37.25 -22.56
C ALA A 165 22.05 -38.30 -23.19
N GLN A 166 22.57 -39.35 -23.77
CA GLN A 166 21.80 -40.47 -24.40
C GLN A 166 21.46 -41.59 -23.42
N LEU A 167 22.00 -41.58 -22.21
CA LEU A 167 21.69 -42.58 -21.19
C LEU A 167 20.24 -42.44 -20.72
N ASP A 168 19.69 -43.59 -20.30
CA ASP A 168 18.38 -43.64 -19.65
C ASP A 168 18.45 -42.82 -18.36
N SER A 169 17.51 -41.90 -18.19
CA SER A 169 17.39 -41.07 -16.98
C SER A 169 16.77 -41.86 -15.81
N GLY A 170 16.20 -42.99 -16.05
CA GLY A 170 15.40 -43.76 -15.06
C GLY A 170 14.04 -43.12 -14.76
N LEU A 171 13.66 -42.04 -15.45
CA LEU A 171 12.38 -41.36 -15.25
C LEU A 171 11.24 -42.13 -15.95
N SER A 172 10.19 -42.48 -15.23
CA SER A 172 9.00 -43.10 -15.77
C SER A 172 7.96 -42.06 -16.29
N GLN A 173 7.08 -42.51 -17.20
CA GLN A 173 5.93 -41.70 -17.65
C GLN A 173 5.04 -41.25 -16.49
N ARG A 174 4.90 -42.09 -15.47
CA ARG A 174 4.12 -41.81 -14.27
C ARG A 174 4.72 -40.62 -13.49
N GLU A 175 6.03 -40.60 -13.28
CA GLU A 175 6.75 -39.55 -12.58
C GLU A 175 6.69 -38.25 -13.37
N LEU A 176 6.87 -38.29 -14.69
CA LEU A 176 6.72 -37.13 -15.55
C LEU A 176 5.31 -36.53 -15.47
N LEU A 177 4.28 -37.38 -15.53
CA LEU A 177 2.90 -36.91 -15.42
C LEU A 177 2.59 -36.33 -14.03
N ALA A 178 3.10 -36.96 -12.96
CA ALA A 178 2.98 -36.43 -11.60
C ALA A 178 3.64 -35.06 -11.47
N HIS A 179 4.86 -34.89 -12.00
CA HIS A 179 5.54 -33.61 -12.04
C HIS A 179 4.73 -32.57 -12.83
N HIS A 180 4.23 -32.94 -14.00
CA HIS A 180 3.42 -32.01 -14.82
C HIS A 180 2.14 -31.56 -14.11
N ILE A 181 1.46 -32.40 -13.37
CA ILE A 181 0.27 -32.06 -12.59
C ILE A 181 0.62 -31.05 -11.49
N GLN A 182 1.74 -31.23 -10.78
CA GLN A 182 2.21 -30.29 -9.75
C GLN A 182 2.61 -28.94 -10.38
N TYR A 183 3.35 -28.98 -11.48
CA TYR A 183 3.74 -27.77 -12.22
C TYR A 183 2.52 -26.98 -12.71
N ALA A 184 1.52 -27.68 -13.25
CA ALA A 184 0.27 -27.06 -13.68
C ALA A 184 -0.51 -26.43 -12.51
N GLU A 185 -0.46 -27.00 -11.30
CA GLU A 185 -1.01 -26.37 -10.09
C GLU A 185 -0.30 -25.04 -9.78
N GLN A 186 1.03 -25.02 -9.80
CA GLN A 186 1.80 -23.80 -9.57
C GLN A 186 1.48 -22.73 -10.61
N CYS A 187 1.41 -23.10 -11.90
CA CYS A 187 1.04 -22.17 -12.96
C CYS A 187 -0.36 -21.56 -12.73
N ARG A 188 -1.35 -22.38 -12.40
CA ARG A 188 -2.71 -21.91 -12.10
C ARG A 188 -2.73 -20.96 -10.89
N ASN A 189 -1.99 -21.29 -9.83
CA ASN A 189 -1.90 -20.46 -8.63
C ASN A 189 -1.23 -19.11 -8.95
N THR A 190 -0.13 -19.11 -9.70
CA THR A 190 0.58 -17.88 -10.08
C THR A 190 -0.27 -17.01 -11.01
N THR A 191 -0.94 -17.61 -12.00
CA THR A 191 -1.86 -16.88 -12.88
C THR A 191 -2.96 -16.19 -12.08
N ARG A 192 -3.57 -16.93 -11.13
CA ARG A 192 -4.64 -16.34 -10.30
C ARG A 192 -4.14 -15.23 -9.38
N GLN A 193 -2.94 -15.36 -8.80
CA GLN A 193 -2.31 -14.30 -8.03
C GLN A 193 -2.10 -13.04 -8.88
N LEU A 194 -1.61 -13.20 -10.10
CA LEU A 194 -1.39 -12.09 -11.01
C LEU A 194 -2.71 -11.41 -11.40
N GLU A 195 -3.74 -12.17 -11.73
CA GLU A 195 -5.08 -11.63 -12.03
C GLU A 195 -5.63 -10.80 -10.88
N LEU A 196 -5.60 -11.33 -9.64
CA LEU A 196 -6.08 -10.62 -8.46
C LEU A 196 -5.27 -9.36 -8.16
N LEU A 197 -3.95 -9.37 -8.38
CA LEU A 197 -3.10 -8.18 -8.26
C LEU A 197 -3.46 -7.12 -9.32
N ILE A 198 -3.70 -7.54 -10.56
CA ILE A 198 -4.15 -6.64 -11.63
C ILE A 198 -5.50 -6.02 -11.27
N ASP A 199 -6.47 -6.80 -10.79
CA ASP A 199 -7.79 -6.33 -10.39
C ASP A 199 -7.69 -5.34 -9.22
N GLN A 200 -6.80 -5.59 -8.26
CA GLN A 200 -6.54 -4.67 -7.15
C GLN A 200 -5.96 -3.34 -7.64
N VAL A 201 -4.97 -3.38 -8.53
CA VAL A 201 -4.30 -2.16 -9.05
C VAL A 201 -5.20 -1.38 -9.99
N THR A 202 -5.97 -2.07 -10.83
CA THR A 202 -6.87 -1.42 -11.81
C THR A 202 -8.20 -0.97 -11.22
N GLY A 203 -8.49 -1.32 -9.98
CA GLY A 203 -9.75 -0.97 -9.31
C GLY A 203 -10.96 -1.70 -9.86
N LYS A 204 -10.78 -2.79 -10.61
CA LYS A 204 -11.90 -3.62 -11.05
C LYS A 204 -12.57 -4.30 -9.86
N PRO A 205 -13.92 -4.24 -9.78
CA PRO A 205 -14.66 -4.92 -8.74
C PRO A 205 -14.58 -6.44 -8.86
#